data_d0df32656f0278c68ba2000541c88611
#
_entry.id   d0df32656f0278c68ba2000541c88611
#
_cell.length_a   1.000
_cell.length_b   1.000
_cell.length_c   1.000
_cell.angle_alpha   90.00
_cell.angle_beta   90.00
_cell.angle_gamma   90.00
#
_symmetry.space_group_name_H-M   'P 1'
#
loop_
_entity.id
_entity.type
_entity.pdbx_description
1 polymer ?
#
loop_
_entity_poly.entity_id
_entity_poly.type
_entity_poly.pdbx_seq_one_letter_code
_entity_poly.pdbx_strand_id
1 'polypeptide(L)'
;MPPGVGWHVLLIGMAVAVVFSKEVFGGFGRNIFNPAMAGRCFVYICFPIALTAQWYPAAPGPWGALTQWSSSIVSDGPAAVTGATPMAYMKSGRLEAVSTNTSEKPFSQDRREQMAGEGLEFVSVSDDIPFLIEDTQTVAVSKWGLQKSLFFGRVSGTMGVTSALLILAGGIYLFWTKTASRTVILSILIPYATLSQLCFWLGIRPVQDALTALLGGGFMLGAFFMATDPVSSPRTEPAKIFYGIIIAVCTLVIRNFSIFNGGLMFAVLLGNMFAPILDYAVKARQDQKKAIAMKGSMTKEGAA
;
A
#
# COMPACT_ATOMS: atom_id res chain seq x y z
N MET A 1 -7.04 -9.59 -0.30
CA MET A 1 -8.40 -9.78 0.20
C MET A 1 -8.33 -10.19 1.66
N PRO A 2 -9.27 -9.79 2.54
CA PRO A 2 -9.37 -10.32 3.89
C PRO A 2 -9.60 -11.84 3.88
N PRO A 3 -9.14 -12.58 4.91
CA PRO A 3 -9.31 -14.03 4.95
C PRO A 3 -10.77 -14.49 5.01
N GLY A 4 -11.66 -13.68 5.57
CA GLY A 4 -13.09 -14.00 5.72
C GLY A 4 -13.97 -13.72 4.51
N VAL A 5 -13.39 -13.26 3.40
CA VAL A 5 -14.17 -12.95 2.19
C VAL A 5 -14.78 -14.20 1.58
N GLY A 6 -16.10 -14.17 1.33
CA GLY A 6 -16.81 -15.26 0.68
C GLY A 6 -16.30 -15.55 -0.74
N TRP A 7 -16.30 -16.83 -1.12
CA TRP A 7 -15.79 -17.30 -2.41
C TRP A 7 -16.49 -16.66 -3.61
N HIS A 8 -17.78 -16.30 -3.51
CA HIS A 8 -18.53 -15.61 -4.56
C HIS A 8 -17.94 -14.23 -4.89
N VAL A 9 -17.49 -13.48 -3.87
CA VAL A 9 -16.84 -12.16 -4.06
C VAL A 9 -15.51 -12.32 -4.79
N LEU A 10 -14.75 -13.39 -4.46
CA LEU A 10 -13.50 -13.70 -5.14
C LEU A 10 -13.73 -14.05 -6.61
N LEU A 11 -14.75 -14.89 -6.92
CA LEU A 11 -15.09 -15.27 -8.29
C LEU A 11 -15.51 -14.05 -9.13
N ILE A 12 -16.35 -13.18 -8.59
CA ILE A 12 -16.76 -11.94 -9.27
C ILE A 12 -15.54 -11.05 -9.54
N GLY A 13 -14.68 -10.87 -8.55
CA GLY A 13 -13.45 -10.08 -8.70
C GLY A 13 -12.50 -10.65 -9.76
N MET A 14 -12.33 -11.97 -9.80
CA MET A 14 -11.53 -12.64 -10.83
C MET A 14 -12.15 -12.52 -12.21
N ALA A 15 -13.46 -12.70 -12.34
CA ALA A 15 -14.16 -12.54 -13.61
C ALA A 15 -14.00 -11.12 -14.17
N VAL A 16 -14.17 -10.10 -13.33
CA VAL A 16 -13.95 -8.70 -13.74
C VAL A 16 -12.49 -8.46 -14.11
N ALA A 17 -11.54 -8.96 -13.32
CA ALA A 17 -10.12 -8.81 -13.60
C ALA A 17 -9.73 -9.42 -14.96
N VAL A 18 -10.20 -10.63 -15.25
CA VAL A 18 -9.84 -11.33 -16.50
C VAL A 18 -10.64 -10.79 -17.67
N VAL A 19 -11.96 -10.75 -17.60
CA VAL A 19 -12.81 -10.38 -18.74
C VAL A 19 -12.65 -8.90 -19.08
N PHE A 20 -12.93 -8.01 -18.11
CA PHE A 20 -12.98 -6.56 -18.38
C PHE A 20 -11.62 -5.88 -18.40
N SER A 21 -10.62 -6.36 -17.64
CA SER A 21 -9.31 -5.69 -17.60
C SER A 21 -8.27 -6.29 -18.55
N LYS A 22 -8.52 -7.50 -19.08
CA LYS A 22 -7.57 -8.19 -19.94
C LYS A 22 -8.18 -8.59 -21.29
N GLU A 23 -9.25 -9.41 -21.30
CA GLU A 23 -9.77 -10.01 -22.56
C GLU A 23 -10.45 -8.97 -23.45
N VAL A 24 -11.21 -8.02 -22.90
CA VAL A 24 -11.85 -6.93 -23.67
C VAL A 24 -10.83 -6.09 -24.44
N PHE A 25 -9.61 -5.94 -23.91
CA PHE A 25 -8.53 -5.20 -24.57
C PHE A 25 -7.74 -6.02 -25.59
N GLY A 26 -8.10 -7.29 -25.80
CA GLY A 26 -7.46 -8.18 -26.77
C GLY A 26 -6.48 -9.18 -26.16
N GLY A 27 -6.60 -9.49 -24.89
CA GLY A 27 -5.90 -10.55 -24.19
C GLY A 27 -4.54 -10.16 -23.61
N PHE A 28 -3.67 -11.16 -23.48
CA PHE A 28 -2.37 -10.97 -22.85
C PHE A 28 -1.49 -9.95 -23.58
N GLY A 29 -0.92 -9.02 -22.80
CA GLY A 29 0.01 -8.01 -23.33
C GLY A 29 -0.64 -6.77 -23.94
N ARG A 30 -1.98 -6.68 -23.97
CA ARG A 30 -2.74 -5.53 -24.49
C ARG A 30 -3.55 -4.79 -23.43
N ASN A 31 -3.54 -5.27 -22.19
CA ASN A 31 -4.24 -4.64 -21.07
C ASN A 31 -3.64 -3.27 -20.73
N ILE A 32 -4.50 -2.27 -20.57
CA ILE A 32 -4.12 -0.92 -20.17
C ILE A 32 -3.84 -0.89 -18.65
N PHE A 33 -4.70 -1.54 -17.88
CA PHE A 33 -4.63 -1.60 -16.43
C PHE A 33 -4.07 -2.94 -15.97
N ASN A 34 -3.42 -2.94 -14.80
CA ASN A 34 -3.08 -4.17 -14.11
C ASN A 34 -4.36 -4.91 -13.72
N PRO A 35 -4.62 -6.13 -14.26
CA PRO A 35 -5.88 -6.83 -14.04
C PRO A 35 -6.17 -7.15 -12.57
N ALA A 36 -5.14 -7.52 -11.81
CA ALA A 36 -5.30 -7.83 -10.38
C ALA A 36 -5.73 -6.61 -9.57
N MET A 37 -5.17 -5.43 -9.89
CA MET A 37 -5.55 -4.18 -9.25
C MET A 37 -6.95 -3.74 -9.66
N ALA A 38 -7.32 -3.87 -10.93
CA ALA A 38 -8.64 -3.51 -11.43
C ALA A 38 -9.75 -4.38 -10.81
N GLY A 39 -9.56 -5.71 -10.77
CA GLY A 39 -10.51 -6.61 -10.13
C GLY A 39 -10.64 -6.36 -8.63
N ARG A 40 -9.52 -6.10 -7.94
CA ARG A 40 -9.56 -5.75 -6.53
C ARG A 40 -10.26 -4.40 -6.27
N CYS A 41 -10.03 -3.42 -7.12
CA CYS A 41 -10.68 -2.11 -7.04
C CYS A 41 -12.20 -2.25 -7.21
N PHE A 42 -12.62 -3.02 -8.21
CA PHE A 42 -14.04 -3.30 -8.45
C PHE A 42 -14.71 -3.94 -7.23
N VAL A 43 -14.11 -5.01 -6.70
CA VAL A 43 -14.66 -5.69 -5.52
C VAL A 43 -14.67 -4.76 -4.29
N TYR A 44 -13.67 -3.91 -4.15
CA TYR A 44 -13.59 -2.96 -3.03
C TYR A 44 -14.71 -1.92 -3.06
N ILE A 45 -15.14 -1.52 -4.25
CA ILE A 45 -16.25 -0.57 -4.44
C ILE A 45 -17.60 -1.27 -4.30
N CYS A 46 -17.75 -2.47 -4.89
CA CYS A 46 -19.04 -3.17 -4.91
C CYS A 46 -19.35 -3.90 -3.59
N PHE A 47 -18.33 -4.38 -2.88
CA PHE A 47 -18.47 -5.17 -1.64
C PHE A 47 -17.62 -4.58 -0.49
N PRO A 48 -17.85 -3.32 -0.10
CA PRO A 48 -16.99 -2.65 0.88
C PRO A 48 -16.95 -3.37 2.23
N ILE A 49 -18.09 -3.85 2.73
CA ILE A 49 -18.19 -4.55 4.03
C ILE A 49 -17.34 -5.84 4.02
N ALA A 50 -17.43 -6.63 2.96
CA ALA A 50 -16.66 -7.87 2.82
C ALA A 50 -15.13 -7.62 2.82
N LEU A 51 -14.68 -6.44 2.40
CA LEU A 51 -13.26 -6.09 2.31
C LEU A 51 -12.73 -5.25 3.47
N THR A 52 -13.60 -4.67 4.28
CA THR A 52 -13.19 -3.79 5.40
C THR A 52 -13.50 -4.35 6.77
N ALA A 53 -14.42 -5.31 6.88
CA ALA A 53 -14.93 -5.78 8.17
C ALA A 53 -14.62 -7.27 8.49
N GLN A 54 -14.16 -8.06 7.53
CA GLN A 54 -13.95 -9.52 7.71
C GLN A 54 -12.46 -9.86 7.95
N TRP A 55 -11.91 -9.32 9.03
CA TRP A 55 -10.53 -9.58 9.44
C TRP A 55 -10.48 -10.62 10.55
N TYR A 56 -9.40 -11.41 10.58
CA TYR A 56 -9.11 -12.35 11.66
C TYR A 56 -7.87 -11.91 12.43
N PRO A 57 -7.78 -12.26 13.73
CA PRO A 57 -6.57 -12.01 14.50
C PRO A 57 -5.38 -12.75 13.89
N ALA A 58 -4.19 -12.21 14.09
CA ALA A 58 -2.96 -12.88 13.71
C ALA A 58 -2.82 -14.18 14.51
N ALA A 59 -2.44 -15.29 13.86
CA ALA A 59 -2.24 -16.54 14.54
C ALA A 59 -1.07 -16.45 15.54
N PRO A 60 -1.21 -17.00 16.76
CA PRO A 60 -0.17 -16.99 17.77
C PRO A 60 1.02 -17.87 17.38
N GLY A 61 2.23 -17.52 17.86
CA GLY A 61 3.45 -18.30 17.70
C GLY A 61 4.34 -17.91 16.53
N PRO A 62 5.57 -18.45 16.48
CA PRO A 62 6.57 -18.08 15.46
C PRO A 62 6.21 -18.53 14.05
N TRP A 63 5.44 -19.60 13.92
CA TRP A 63 5.02 -20.18 12.64
C TRP A 63 3.62 -19.72 12.20
N GLY A 64 2.91 -19.01 13.08
CA GLY A 64 1.61 -18.43 12.80
C GLY A 64 0.61 -19.44 12.20
N ALA A 65 -0.10 -19.01 11.16
CA ALA A 65 -1.16 -19.81 10.52
C ALA A 65 -0.66 -21.10 9.80
N LEU A 66 0.63 -21.31 9.63
CA LEU A 66 1.15 -22.54 9.02
C LEU A 66 0.89 -23.78 9.85
N THR A 67 0.74 -23.63 11.17
CA THR A 67 0.49 -24.75 12.09
C THR A 67 -0.99 -24.89 12.47
N GLN A 68 -1.84 -23.95 12.14
CA GLN A 68 -3.24 -23.91 12.56
C GLN A 68 -4.18 -23.77 11.36
N TRP A 69 -4.05 -24.65 10.40
CA TRP A 69 -5.03 -24.79 9.32
C TRP A 69 -6.19 -25.66 9.80
N SER A 70 -7.09 -25.11 10.59
CA SER A 70 -8.32 -25.80 10.95
C SER A 70 -9.53 -24.87 10.85
N SER A 71 -10.62 -25.43 10.35
CA SER A 71 -11.94 -24.79 10.32
C SER A 71 -12.50 -24.45 11.72
N SER A 72 -11.94 -25.02 12.77
CA SER A 72 -12.31 -24.76 14.17
C SER A 72 -11.94 -23.34 14.63
N ILE A 73 -10.93 -22.69 14.03
CA ILE A 73 -10.62 -21.28 14.32
C ILE A 73 -11.75 -20.34 13.84
N VAL A 74 -12.55 -20.79 12.89
CA VAL A 74 -13.66 -20.03 12.30
C VAL A 74 -14.97 -20.31 13.02
N SER A 75 -15.12 -21.47 13.68
CA SER A 75 -16.38 -21.93 14.27
C SER A 75 -16.63 -21.50 15.72
N ASP A 76 -15.59 -21.21 16.49
CA ASP A 76 -15.72 -20.95 17.95
C ASP A 76 -15.66 -19.45 18.34
N GLY A 77 -15.55 -18.56 17.36
CA GLY A 77 -15.62 -17.12 17.60
C GLY A 77 -17.02 -16.56 17.39
N PRO A 78 -17.39 -15.45 18.03
CA PRO A 78 -18.64 -14.76 17.73
C PRO A 78 -18.71 -14.45 16.24
N ALA A 79 -19.84 -14.71 15.59
CA ALA A 79 -20.06 -14.70 14.15
C ALA A 79 -19.74 -13.36 13.42
N ALA A 80 -19.35 -12.34 14.13
CA ALA A 80 -18.96 -11.03 13.59
C ALA A 80 -18.02 -10.29 14.57
N VAL A 81 -16.77 -10.70 14.66
CA VAL A 81 -15.74 -9.84 15.25
C VAL A 81 -15.16 -9.00 14.12
N THR A 82 -15.64 -7.78 13.99
CA THR A 82 -15.13 -6.81 13.01
C THR A 82 -13.92 -6.08 13.59
N GLY A 83 -12.74 -6.65 13.42
CA GLY A 83 -11.49 -5.93 13.69
C GLY A 83 -11.10 -5.08 12.47
N ALA A 84 -10.48 -3.93 12.71
CA ALA A 84 -9.85 -3.15 11.63
C ALA A 84 -8.35 -3.48 11.54
N THR A 85 -7.74 -3.14 10.42
CA THR A 85 -6.27 -3.25 10.31
C THR A 85 -5.59 -2.18 11.18
N PRO A 86 -4.37 -2.43 11.69
CA PRO A 86 -3.64 -1.42 12.47
C PRO A 86 -3.57 -0.06 11.78
N MET A 87 -3.43 -0.05 10.45
CA MET A 87 -3.41 1.19 9.67
C MET A 87 -4.74 1.92 9.66
N ALA A 88 -5.86 1.20 9.71
CA ALA A 88 -7.19 1.80 9.82
C ALA A 88 -7.39 2.42 11.22
N TYR A 89 -6.96 1.75 12.26
CA TYR A 89 -7.00 2.29 13.63
C TYR A 89 -6.10 3.52 13.81
N MET A 90 -4.91 3.51 13.22
CA MET A 90 -4.02 4.68 13.23
C MET A 90 -4.62 5.87 12.50
N LYS A 91 -5.31 5.62 11.38
CA LYS A 91 -5.98 6.66 10.60
C LYS A 91 -7.17 7.26 11.35
N SER A 92 -7.94 6.45 12.06
CA SER A 92 -9.06 6.92 12.90
C SER A 92 -8.60 7.56 14.23
N GLY A 93 -7.30 7.57 14.53
CA GLY A 93 -6.75 8.09 15.77
C GLY A 93 -6.94 7.19 16.99
N ARG A 94 -7.45 5.97 16.80
CA ARG A 94 -7.66 4.98 17.90
C ARG A 94 -6.40 4.21 18.27
N LEU A 95 -5.41 4.16 17.39
CA LEU A 95 -4.11 3.57 17.63
C LEU A 95 -3.03 4.63 17.42
N GLU A 96 -2.20 4.89 18.42
CA GLU A 96 -1.09 5.82 18.31
C GLU A 96 0.24 5.13 18.64
N ALA A 97 1.23 5.34 17.76
CA ALA A 97 2.57 4.82 17.94
C ALA A 97 3.39 5.82 18.79
N VAL A 98 3.82 5.40 19.96
CA VAL A 98 4.56 6.24 20.92
C VAL A 98 6.02 5.82 20.99
N SER A 99 6.94 6.80 21.06
CA SER A 99 8.36 6.52 21.29
C SER A 99 8.59 6.04 22.71
N THR A 100 9.24 4.89 22.87
CA THR A 100 9.46 4.19 24.15
C THR A 100 10.29 4.93 25.20
N ASN A 101 10.85 6.09 24.88
CA ASN A 101 11.66 6.87 25.81
C ASN A 101 10.83 7.68 26.84
N THR A 102 9.52 7.61 26.78
CA THR A 102 8.63 8.29 27.71
C THR A 102 7.75 7.26 28.42
N SER A 103 8.30 6.61 29.44
CA SER A 103 7.64 5.54 30.20
C SER A 103 6.44 5.98 31.04
N GLU A 104 6.13 7.25 31.12
CA GLU A 104 5.11 7.71 32.05
C GLU A 104 3.90 8.45 31.46
N LYS A 105 3.98 9.01 30.24
CA LYS A 105 2.82 9.71 29.64
C LYS A 105 2.85 9.62 28.10
N PRO A 106 2.15 8.66 27.49
CA PRO A 106 2.16 8.46 26.05
C PRO A 106 1.52 9.60 25.24
N PHE A 107 0.71 10.43 25.88
CA PHE A 107 0.07 11.60 25.26
C PHE A 107 0.37 12.88 26.04
N SER A 108 0.47 14.02 25.34
CA SER A 108 0.47 15.35 25.96
C SER A 108 -0.82 15.58 26.75
N GLN A 109 -0.77 16.45 27.74
CA GLN A 109 -1.93 16.76 28.58
C GLN A 109 -3.11 17.27 27.73
N ASP A 110 -2.81 18.16 26.77
CA ASP A 110 -3.81 18.71 25.82
C ASP A 110 -4.50 17.61 25.01
N ARG A 111 -3.76 16.58 24.60
CA ARG A 111 -4.32 15.44 23.84
C ARG A 111 -5.24 14.57 24.69
N ARG A 112 -4.90 14.39 25.99
CA ARG A 112 -5.76 13.64 26.92
C ARG A 112 -7.06 14.38 27.20
N GLU A 113 -7.00 15.70 27.35
CA GLU A 113 -8.19 16.53 27.54
C GLU A 113 -9.08 16.52 26.29
N GLN A 114 -8.49 16.58 25.10
CA GLN A 114 -9.22 16.44 23.85
C GLN A 114 -9.89 15.07 23.73
N MET A 115 -9.17 13.98 24.05
CA MET A 115 -9.72 12.62 24.03
C MET A 115 -10.85 12.43 25.05
N ALA A 116 -10.69 12.99 26.24
CA ALA A 116 -11.73 12.97 27.27
C ALA A 116 -12.97 13.75 26.84
N GLY A 117 -12.79 14.87 26.14
CA GLY A 117 -13.88 15.66 25.54
C GLY A 117 -14.61 14.92 24.41
N GLU A 118 -13.92 14.03 23.70
CA GLU A 118 -14.49 13.15 22.66
C GLU A 118 -15.08 11.84 23.23
N GLY A 119 -15.04 11.64 24.56
CA GLY A 119 -15.52 10.43 25.22
C GLY A 119 -14.63 9.20 25.00
N LEU A 120 -13.35 9.41 24.64
CA LEU A 120 -12.40 8.36 24.39
C LEU A 120 -11.61 8.01 25.67
N GLU A 121 -11.59 6.75 26.05
CA GLU A 121 -10.83 6.24 27.20
C GLU A 121 -9.48 5.70 26.75
N PHE A 122 -8.42 6.11 27.45
CA PHE A 122 -7.08 5.58 27.23
C PHE A 122 -6.89 4.26 27.98
N VAL A 123 -6.63 3.18 27.28
CA VAL A 123 -6.63 1.83 27.85
C VAL A 123 -5.26 1.40 28.40
N SER A 124 -4.18 1.58 27.69
CA SER A 124 -2.82 1.28 28.19
C SER A 124 -1.74 1.47 27.10
N VAL A 125 -0.46 1.42 27.49
CA VAL A 125 0.67 1.26 26.57
C VAL A 125 1.01 -0.22 26.50
N SER A 126 0.92 -0.82 25.31
CA SER A 126 1.23 -2.22 25.05
C SER A 126 2.30 -2.34 23.96
N ASP A 127 3.11 -3.40 24.03
CA ASP A 127 4.01 -3.77 22.92
C ASP A 127 3.27 -4.59 21.84
N ASP A 128 2.12 -5.15 22.17
CA ASP A 128 1.29 -5.92 21.27
C ASP A 128 0.12 -5.07 20.74
N ILE A 129 -0.18 -5.25 19.45
CA ILE A 129 -1.28 -4.55 18.78
C ILE A 129 -2.58 -5.32 19.06
N PRO A 130 -3.56 -4.73 19.75
CA PRO A 130 -4.83 -5.40 19.97
C PRO A 130 -5.58 -5.59 18.64
N PHE A 131 -6.23 -6.74 18.51
CA PHE A 131 -7.03 -7.05 17.31
C PHE A 131 -8.31 -6.20 17.26
N LEU A 132 -8.93 -6.00 18.41
CA LEU A 132 -10.13 -5.18 18.56
C LEU A 132 -9.82 -3.97 19.43
N ILE A 133 -10.17 -2.80 18.94
CA ILE A 133 -10.20 -1.56 19.69
C ILE A 133 -11.64 -1.06 19.62
N GLU A 134 -12.29 -0.97 20.76
CA GLU A 134 -13.66 -0.46 20.85
C GLU A 134 -13.75 1.00 20.40
N ASP A 135 -14.94 1.42 19.99
CA ASP A 135 -15.17 2.77 19.45
C ASP A 135 -14.85 3.89 20.46
N THR A 136 -14.96 3.57 21.74
CA THR A 136 -14.69 4.45 22.89
C THR A 136 -13.26 4.38 23.40
N GLN A 137 -12.40 3.54 22.80
CA GLN A 137 -11.04 3.29 23.33
C GLN A 137 -9.96 3.82 22.39
N THR A 138 -8.91 4.38 22.97
CA THR A 138 -7.67 4.72 22.27
C THR A 138 -6.51 3.99 22.92
N VAL A 139 -5.75 3.27 22.11
CA VAL A 139 -4.62 2.45 22.55
C VAL A 139 -3.31 3.07 22.06
N ALA A 140 -2.37 3.27 22.97
CA ALA A 140 -1.00 3.60 22.59
C ALA A 140 -0.18 2.31 22.48
N VAL A 141 0.58 2.20 21.42
CA VAL A 141 1.50 1.09 21.18
C VAL A 141 2.90 1.61 21.02
N SER A 142 3.89 0.89 21.55
CA SER A 142 5.28 1.21 21.33
C SER A 142 5.58 1.24 19.83
N LYS A 143 6.22 2.32 19.35
CA LYS A 143 6.60 2.46 17.96
C LYS A 143 7.43 1.28 17.45
N TRP A 144 8.36 0.81 18.26
CA TRP A 144 9.17 -0.36 17.96
C TRP A 144 8.34 -1.64 17.90
N GLY A 145 7.43 -1.85 18.87
CA GLY A 145 6.51 -2.98 18.89
C GLY A 145 5.65 -3.03 17.65
N LEU A 146 5.06 -1.88 17.25
CA LEU A 146 4.29 -1.75 16.02
C LEU A 146 5.10 -2.11 14.76
N GLN A 147 6.29 -1.53 14.62
CA GLN A 147 7.16 -1.78 13.45
C GLN A 147 7.60 -3.24 13.38
N LYS A 148 7.97 -3.84 14.53
CA LYS A 148 8.31 -5.26 14.64
C LYS A 148 7.14 -6.15 14.24
N SER A 149 5.94 -5.86 14.71
CA SER A 149 4.73 -6.61 14.39
C SER A 149 4.35 -6.51 12.91
N LEU A 150 4.50 -5.33 12.29
CA LEU A 150 4.32 -5.14 10.84
C LEU A 150 5.40 -5.86 10.03
N PHE A 151 6.64 -5.88 10.50
CA PHE A 151 7.75 -6.53 9.79
C PHE A 151 7.58 -8.05 9.77
N PHE A 152 7.29 -8.66 10.91
CA PHE A 152 7.07 -10.11 11.00
C PHE A 152 5.68 -10.55 10.56
N GLY A 153 4.72 -9.65 10.44
CA GLY A 153 3.35 -9.96 10.01
C GLY A 153 2.43 -10.44 11.13
N ARG A 154 2.74 -10.10 12.38
CA ARG A 154 1.89 -10.38 13.55
C ARG A 154 0.75 -9.37 13.70
N VAL A 155 0.05 -9.11 12.60
CA VAL A 155 -1.03 -8.13 12.52
C VAL A 155 -2.19 -8.69 11.71
N SER A 156 -3.39 -8.24 12.01
CA SER A 156 -4.54 -8.50 11.15
C SER A 156 -4.34 -7.80 9.80
N GLY A 157 -4.52 -8.53 8.70
CA GLY A 157 -4.29 -7.94 7.39
C GLY A 157 -4.77 -8.81 6.23
N THR A 158 -4.57 -8.35 5.02
CA THR A 158 -4.91 -9.09 3.80
C THR A 158 -4.00 -10.29 3.59
N MET A 159 -4.57 -11.37 3.04
CA MET A 159 -3.82 -12.57 2.69
C MET A 159 -2.60 -12.22 1.82
N GLY A 160 -1.43 -12.76 2.19
CA GLY A 160 -0.16 -12.59 1.47
C GLY A 160 0.49 -11.20 1.61
N VAL A 161 -0.04 -10.32 2.47
CA VAL A 161 0.44 -8.92 2.59
C VAL A 161 0.90 -8.56 3.99
N THR A 162 0.64 -9.42 4.97
CA THR A 162 0.88 -9.13 6.39
C THR A 162 2.36 -9.06 6.75
N SER A 163 3.18 -9.97 6.24
CA SER A 163 4.61 -10.02 6.56
C SER A 163 5.44 -9.22 5.56
N ALA A 164 5.93 -8.06 6.00
CA ALA A 164 6.85 -7.24 5.21
C ALA A 164 8.19 -7.96 4.95
N LEU A 165 8.64 -8.80 5.88
CA LEU A 165 9.87 -9.61 5.73
C LEU A 165 9.81 -10.53 4.49
N LEU A 166 8.72 -11.29 4.34
CA LEU A 166 8.57 -12.22 3.21
C LEU A 166 8.40 -11.48 1.88
N ILE A 167 7.68 -10.35 1.90
CA ILE A 167 7.54 -9.49 0.72
C ILE A 167 8.89 -8.90 0.31
N LEU A 168 9.69 -8.44 1.28
CA LEU A 168 11.04 -7.95 1.02
C LEU A 168 11.95 -9.03 0.46
N ALA A 169 11.94 -10.23 1.01
CA ALA A 169 12.75 -11.34 0.51
C ALA A 169 12.43 -11.64 -0.96
N GLY A 170 11.13 -11.76 -1.32
CA GLY A 170 10.70 -11.92 -2.71
C GLY A 170 11.00 -10.70 -3.59
N GLY A 171 10.79 -9.49 -3.06
CA GLY A 171 11.06 -8.24 -3.76
C GLY A 171 12.54 -8.04 -4.07
N ILE A 172 13.44 -8.33 -3.13
CA ILE A 172 14.89 -8.29 -3.31
C ILE A 172 15.33 -9.31 -4.36
N TYR A 173 14.76 -10.52 -4.34
CA TYR A 173 15.01 -11.52 -5.37
C TYR A 173 14.65 -10.99 -6.77
N LEU A 174 13.45 -10.42 -6.96
CA LEU A 174 13.03 -9.82 -8.23
C LEU A 174 13.91 -8.63 -8.65
N PHE A 175 14.32 -7.83 -7.68
CA PHE A 175 15.22 -6.70 -7.91
C PHE A 175 16.61 -7.18 -8.36
N TRP A 176 17.15 -8.24 -7.76
CA TRP A 176 18.47 -8.79 -8.11
C TRP A 176 18.44 -9.47 -9.48
N THR A 177 17.47 -10.31 -9.73
CA THR A 177 17.30 -11.03 -11.02
C THR A 177 16.93 -10.11 -12.19
N LYS A 178 16.66 -8.82 -11.94
CA LYS A 178 16.19 -7.83 -12.94
C LYS A 178 14.88 -8.22 -13.61
N THR A 179 14.11 -9.10 -13.02
CA THR A 179 12.79 -9.51 -13.52
C THR A 179 11.80 -8.36 -13.40
N ALA A 180 11.87 -7.61 -12.30
CA ALA A 180 11.10 -6.38 -12.11
C ALA A 180 11.94 -5.13 -12.42
N SER A 181 11.30 -4.07 -12.91
CA SER A 181 11.98 -2.81 -13.23
C SER A 181 12.46 -2.12 -11.95
N ARG A 182 13.79 -2.05 -11.78
CA ARG A 182 14.43 -1.38 -10.64
C ARG A 182 14.06 0.09 -10.55
N THR A 183 13.98 0.76 -11.69
CA THR A 183 13.61 2.17 -11.78
C THR A 183 12.21 2.42 -11.24
N VAL A 184 11.23 1.58 -11.59
CA VAL A 184 9.86 1.68 -11.07
C VAL A 184 9.84 1.47 -9.55
N ILE A 185 10.51 0.44 -9.04
CA ILE A 185 10.56 0.15 -7.61
C ILE A 185 11.12 1.35 -6.83
N LEU A 186 12.29 1.84 -7.22
CA LEU A 186 12.95 2.94 -6.52
C LEU A 186 12.18 4.25 -6.65
N SER A 187 11.59 4.52 -7.82
CA SER A 187 10.80 5.73 -8.06
C SER A 187 9.45 5.75 -7.32
N ILE A 188 8.99 4.62 -6.78
CA ILE A 188 7.84 4.55 -5.88
C ILE A 188 8.29 4.62 -4.42
N LEU A 189 9.28 3.81 -4.03
CA LEU A 189 9.70 3.69 -2.62
C LEU A 189 10.31 4.98 -2.08
N ILE A 190 11.24 5.60 -2.82
CA ILE A 190 11.97 6.78 -2.35
C ILE A 190 11.04 7.98 -2.18
N PRO A 191 10.24 8.40 -3.19
CA PRO A 191 9.34 9.54 -3.02
C PRO A 191 8.26 9.29 -1.96
N TYR A 192 7.74 8.07 -1.86
CA TYR A 192 6.74 7.76 -0.85
C TYR A 192 7.31 7.85 0.57
N ALA A 193 8.51 7.31 0.81
CA ALA A 193 9.19 7.40 2.09
C ALA A 193 9.55 8.84 2.47
N THR A 194 10.10 9.60 1.52
CA THR A 194 10.49 11.00 1.76
C THR A 194 9.28 11.89 2.02
N LEU A 195 8.21 11.75 1.23
CA LEU A 195 6.98 12.53 1.42
C LEU A 195 6.27 12.16 2.73
N SER A 196 6.20 10.87 3.07
CA SER A 196 5.61 10.44 4.35
C SER A 196 6.38 10.99 5.53
N GLN A 197 7.73 10.95 5.48
CA GLN A 197 8.57 11.49 6.55
C GLN A 197 8.45 13.01 6.66
N LEU A 198 8.40 13.71 5.52
CA LEU A 198 8.22 15.16 5.50
C LEU A 198 6.87 15.57 6.09
N CYS A 199 5.78 14.92 5.67
CA CYS A 199 4.45 15.19 6.22
C CYS A 199 4.37 14.88 7.71
N PHE A 200 5.05 13.80 8.16
CA PHE A 200 5.14 13.46 9.58
C PHE A 200 5.87 14.54 10.38
N TRP A 201 6.99 15.08 9.90
CA TRP A 201 7.71 16.19 10.55
C TRP A 201 6.92 17.50 10.57
N LEU A 202 6.12 17.74 9.52
CA LEU A 202 5.22 18.90 9.47
C LEU A 202 3.98 18.74 10.37
N GLY A 203 3.84 17.62 11.08
CA GLY A 203 2.71 17.34 11.97
C GLY A 203 1.38 17.08 11.25
N ILE A 204 1.41 16.77 9.94
CA ILE A 204 0.20 16.51 9.15
C ILE A 204 -0.36 15.14 9.54
N ARG A 205 -1.41 15.14 10.34
CA ARG A 205 -2.16 13.91 10.68
C ARG A 205 -3.17 13.57 9.58
N PRO A 206 -3.43 12.27 9.31
CA PRO A 206 -2.99 11.04 9.99
C PRO A 206 -1.71 10.39 9.42
N VAL A 207 -0.82 11.15 8.75
CA VAL A 207 0.36 10.59 8.09
C VAL A 207 1.34 10.01 9.12
N GLN A 208 1.78 8.78 8.88
CA GLN A 208 2.73 8.05 9.72
C GLN A 208 4.17 8.29 9.26
N ASP A 209 5.14 7.96 10.13
CA ASP A 209 6.55 7.99 9.77
C ASP A 209 6.88 7.05 8.59
N ALA A 210 7.97 7.35 7.88
CA ALA A 210 8.34 6.65 6.65
C ALA A 210 8.39 5.13 6.81
N LEU A 211 8.99 4.63 7.91
CA LEU A 211 9.15 3.19 8.11
C LEU A 211 7.80 2.50 8.34
N THR A 212 6.96 3.06 9.20
CA THR A 212 5.60 2.54 9.44
C THR A 212 4.74 2.62 8.20
N ALA A 213 4.85 3.71 7.43
CA ALA A 213 4.13 3.89 6.17
C ALA A 213 4.54 2.87 5.11
N LEU A 214 5.82 2.54 5.00
CA LEU A 214 6.34 1.53 4.06
C LEU A 214 5.91 0.12 4.46
N LEU A 215 6.07 -0.25 5.75
CA LEU A 215 5.77 -1.59 6.23
C LEU A 215 4.27 -1.89 6.28
N GLY A 216 3.44 -0.87 6.45
CA GLY A 216 2.01 -1.02 6.63
C GLY A 216 1.19 -1.13 5.35
N GLY A 217 0.00 -1.73 5.45
CA GLY A 217 -1.06 -1.69 4.45
C GLY A 217 -0.73 -2.27 3.08
N GLY A 218 0.25 -3.18 3.00
CA GLY A 218 0.59 -3.86 1.75
C GLY A 218 1.24 -2.98 0.69
N PHE A 219 1.79 -1.85 1.07
CA PHE A 219 2.47 -0.93 0.16
C PHE A 219 3.63 -1.62 -0.56
N MET A 220 4.46 -2.36 0.18
CA MET A 220 5.60 -3.07 -0.41
C MET A 220 5.18 -4.11 -1.45
N LEU A 221 4.13 -4.91 -1.20
CA LEU A 221 3.64 -5.86 -2.19
C LEU A 221 3.27 -5.16 -3.49
N GLY A 222 2.54 -4.06 -3.40
CA GLY A 222 2.13 -3.31 -4.58
C GLY A 222 3.30 -2.65 -5.31
N ALA A 223 4.29 -2.12 -4.60
CA ALA A 223 5.46 -1.49 -5.20
C ALA A 223 6.39 -2.50 -5.91
N PHE A 224 6.63 -3.68 -5.29
CA PHE A 224 7.54 -4.69 -5.85
C PHE A 224 6.90 -5.56 -6.93
N PHE A 225 5.62 -5.94 -6.76
CA PHE A 225 5.01 -6.99 -7.59
C PHE A 225 3.90 -6.48 -8.52
N MET A 226 3.21 -5.39 -8.16
CA MET A 226 2.03 -4.95 -8.90
C MET A 226 2.31 -3.76 -9.81
N ALA A 227 3.05 -2.76 -9.33
CA ALA A 227 3.38 -1.57 -10.12
C ALA A 227 4.46 -1.84 -11.18
N THR A 228 5.20 -2.93 -11.03
CA THR A 228 6.26 -3.37 -11.94
C THR A 228 5.75 -4.25 -13.10
N ASP A 229 4.44 -4.39 -13.26
CA ASP A 229 3.86 -5.12 -14.38
C ASP A 229 4.37 -4.56 -15.72
N PRO A 230 5.06 -5.37 -16.55
CA PRO A 230 5.71 -4.90 -17.77
C PRO A 230 4.72 -4.47 -18.85
N VAL A 231 3.46 -4.87 -18.76
CA VAL A 231 2.43 -4.53 -19.75
C VAL A 231 1.82 -3.18 -19.48
N SER A 232 1.45 -2.91 -18.22
CA SER A 232 0.73 -1.70 -17.85
C SER A 232 1.64 -0.56 -17.37
N SER A 233 2.93 -0.81 -17.10
CA SER A 233 3.91 0.21 -16.74
C SER A 233 4.58 0.85 -17.97
N PRO A 234 5.15 2.08 -17.84
CA PRO A 234 5.88 2.75 -18.92
C PRO A 234 7.12 1.96 -19.37
N ARG A 235 7.48 2.12 -20.64
CA ARG A 235 8.64 1.43 -21.24
C ARG A 235 9.93 2.25 -21.15
N THR A 236 9.83 3.59 -21.21
CA THR A 236 11.00 4.47 -21.21
C THR A 236 11.46 4.79 -19.79
N GLU A 237 12.78 4.80 -19.54
CA GLU A 237 13.33 5.01 -18.19
C GLU A 237 12.88 6.34 -17.55
N PRO A 238 12.88 7.51 -18.26
CA PRO A 238 12.37 8.73 -17.68
C PRO A 238 10.87 8.67 -17.34
N ALA A 239 10.06 8.01 -18.17
CA ALA A 239 8.63 7.86 -17.88
C ALA A 239 8.38 6.99 -16.65
N LYS A 240 9.21 5.96 -16.39
CA LYS A 240 9.14 5.13 -15.19
C LYS A 240 9.34 5.94 -13.91
N ILE A 241 10.23 6.94 -13.95
CA ILE A 241 10.48 7.82 -12.80
C ILE A 241 9.22 8.66 -12.50
N PHE A 242 8.66 9.31 -13.50
CA PHE A 242 7.42 10.11 -13.33
C PHE A 242 6.24 9.25 -12.89
N TYR A 243 6.11 8.06 -13.48
CA TYR A 243 5.10 7.08 -13.11
C TYR A 243 5.19 6.71 -11.63
N GLY A 244 6.39 6.40 -11.14
CA GLY A 244 6.62 6.07 -9.74
C GLY A 244 6.30 7.23 -8.78
N ILE A 245 6.66 8.47 -9.16
CA ILE A 245 6.34 9.67 -8.37
C ILE A 245 4.82 9.87 -8.29
N ILE A 246 4.10 9.74 -9.41
CA ILE A 246 2.63 9.85 -9.45
C ILE A 246 2.01 8.82 -8.50
N ILE A 247 2.44 7.56 -8.58
CA ILE A 247 1.94 6.51 -7.69
C ILE A 247 2.24 6.83 -6.23
N ALA A 248 3.44 7.30 -5.90
CA ALA A 248 3.83 7.63 -4.54
C ALA A 248 2.96 8.75 -3.95
N VAL A 249 2.80 9.86 -4.69
CA VAL A 249 1.96 10.99 -4.27
C VAL A 249 0.50 10.58 -4.12
N CYS A 250 -0.06 9.92 -5.14
CA CYS A 250 -1.45 9.47 -5.10
C CYS A 250 -1.69 8.48 -3.95
N THR A 251 -0.74 7.55 -3.70
CA THR A 251 -0.85 6.61 -2.59
C THR A 251 -0.88 7.34 -1.26
N LEU A 252 0.00 8.31 -1.06
CA LEU A 252 0.05 9.09 0.18
C LEU A 252 -1.27 9.83 0.42
N VAL A 253 -1.79 10.49 -0.61
CA VAL A 253 -3.05 11.25 -0.51
C VAL A 253 -4.23 10.31 -0.27
N ILE A 254 -4.41 9.29 -1.10
CA ILE A 254 -5.58 8.40 -1.01
C ILE A 254 -5.55 7.62 0.31
N ARG A 255 -4.40 7.09 0.72
CA ARG A 255 -4.28 6.27 1.92
C ARG A 255 -4.58 7.05 3.19
N ASN A 256 -4.11 8.27 3.30
CA ASN A 256 -4.24 9.06 4.52
C ASN A 256 -5.52 9.91 4.57
N PHE A 257 -5.95 10.48 3.46
CA PHE A 257 -7.02 11.47 3.43
C PHE A 257 -8.35 10.98 2.82
N SER A 258 -8.38 9.81 2.14
CA SER A 258 -9.64 9.26 1.64
C SER A 258 -10.18 8.16 2.55
N ILE A 259 -11.40 7.72 2.33
CA ILE A 259 -12.03 6.59 3.05
C ILE A 259 -11.25 5.27 2.83
N PHE A 260 -10.48 5.18 1.74
CA PHE A 260 -9.83 3.95 1.31
C PHE A 260 -8.46 3.73 1.98
N ASN A 261 -8.33 2.71 2.81
CA ASN A 261 -7.05 2.35 3.45
C ASN A 261 -6.06 1.70 2.46
N GLY A 262 -6.55 1.13 1.37
CA GLY A 262 -5.77 0.49 0.31
C GLY A 262 -5.35 1.44 -0.82
N GLY A 263 -4.87 2.64 -0.50
CA GLY A 263 -4.58 3.72 -1.45
C GLY A 263 -3.72 3.33 -2.65
N LEU A 264 -2.78 2.40 -2.49
CA LEU A 264 -1.86 2.00 -3.56
C LEU A 264 -2.57 1.37 -4.77
N MET A 265 -3.64 0.60 -4.58
CA MET A 265 -4.33 -0.01 -5.73
C MET A 265 -4.93 1.05 -6.67
N PHE A 266 -5.55 2.08 -6.12
CA PHE A 266 -6.08 3.20 -6.90
C PHE A 266 -4.96 4.01 -7.55
N ALA A 267 -3.88 4.24 -6.82
CA ALA A 267 -2.72 4.96 -7.32
C ALA A 267 -2.04 4.24 -8.49
N VAL A 268 -1.92 2.91 -8.45
CA VAL A 268 -1.37 2.10 -9.56
C VAL A 268 -2.29 2.18 -10.78
N LEU A 269 -3.60 2.05 -10.61
CA LEU A 269 -4.55 2.19 -11.73
C LEU A 269 -4.47 3.57 -12.37
N LEU A 270 -4.37 4.61 -11.55
CA LEU A 270 -4.21 5.98 -12.02
C LEU A 270 -2.86 6.15 -12.75
N GLY A 271 -1.78 5.61 -12.20
CA GLY A 271 -0.48 5.55 -12.87
C GLY A 271 -0.54 4.86 -14.22
N ASN A 272 -1.18 3.69 -14.29
CA ASN A 272 -1.35 2.95 -15.54
C ASN A 272 -2.07 3.77 -16.61
N MET A 273 -3.06 4.57 -16.23
CA MET A 273 -3.75 5.47 -17.16
C MET A 273 -2.81 6.53 -17.75
N PHE A 274 -1.87 7.03 -16.97
CA PHE A 274 -0.87 8.01 -17.44
C PHE A 274 0.33 7.38 -18.13
N ALA A 275 0.59 6.08 -17.99
CA ALA A 275 1.77 5.42 -18.54
C ALA A 275 1.97 5.64 -20.05
N PRO A 276 0.95 5.48 -20.93
CA PRO A 276 1.10 5.74 -22.35
C PRO A 276 1.42 7.21 -22.67
N ILE A 277 0.80 8.13 -21.94
CA ILE A 277 1.00 9.58 -22.11
C ILE A 277 2.43 9.97 -21.74
N LEU A 278 2.95 9.42 -20.65
CA LEU A 278 4.32 9.65 -20.20
C LEU A 278 5.34 9.14 -21.23
N ASP A 279 5.12 7.93 -21.75
CA ASP A 279 5.99 7.38 -22.80
C ASP A 279 5.95 8.21 -24.08
N TYR A 280 4.77 8.66 -24.50
CA TYR A 280 4.62 9.55 -25.66
C TYR A 280 5.38 10.87 -25.46
N ALA A 281 5.20 11.52 -24.31
CA ALA A 281 5.86 12.79 -24.01
C ALA A 281 7.40 12.67 -23.99
N VAL A 282 7.91 11.56 -23.42
CA VAL A 282 9.37 11.30 -23.39
C VAL A 282 9.90 11.04 -24.80
N LYS A 283 9.23 10.23 -25.62
CA LYS A 283 9.64 9.95 -27.01
C LYS A 283 9.64 11.21 -27.86
N ALA A 284 8.56 12.01 -27.79
CA ALA A 284 8.47 13.27 -28.51
C ALA A 284 9.65 14.22 -28.19
N ARG A 285 10.02 14.32 -26.89
CA ARG A 285 11.20 15.12 -26.49
C ARG A 285 12.51 14.54 -27.01
N GLN A 286 12.66 13.22 -27.03
CA GLN A 286 13.85 12.57 -27.56
C GLN A 286 14.01 12.81 -29.07
N ASP A 287 12.92 12.72 -29.82
CA ASP A 287 12.91 12.95 -31.25
C ASP A 287 13.19 14.40 -31.61
N GLN A 288 12.65 15.35 -30.84
CA GLN A 288 13.01 16.77 -30.99
C GLN A 288 14.51 17.01 -30.76
N LYS A 289 15.10 16.43 -29.70
CA LYS A 289 16.53 16.55 -29.42
C LYS A 289 17.38 15.96 -30.55
N LYS A 290 17.00 14.82 -31.11
CA LYS A 290 17.70 14.22 -32.26
C LYS A 290 17.62 15.11 -33.51
N ALA A 291 16.44 15.67 -33.79
CA ALA A 291 16.24 16.55 -34.94
C ALA A 291 17.09 17.83 -34.82
N ILE A 292 17.20 18.42 -33.64
CA ILE A 292 18.06 19.58 -33.38
C ILE A 292 19.55 19.22 -33.57
N ALA A 293 19.97 18.06 -33.04
CA ALA A 293 21.35 17.60 -33.17
C ALA A 293 21.73 17.35 -34.65
N MET A 294 20.85 16.75 -35.45
CA MET A 294 21.05 16.53 -36.90
C MET A 294 21.16 17.85 -37.67
N LYS A 295 20.32 18.85 -37.36
CA LYS A 295 20.41 20.16 -38.00
C LYS A 295 21.74 20.86 -37.67
N GLY A 296 22.22 20.75 -36.44
CA GLY A 296 23.48 21.31 -36.01
C GLY A 296 24.72 20.68 -36.67
N SER A 297 24.68 19.36 -36.98
CA SER A 297 25.74 18.66 -37.73
C SER A 297 25.77 19.08 -39.20
N MET A 298 24.60 19.17 -39.84
CA MET A 298 24.52 19.63 -41.27
C MET A 298 25.00 21.06 -41.44
N THR A 299 24.74 21.93 -40.47
CA THR A 299 25.20 23.33 -40.55
C THR A 299 26.73 23.43 -40.39
N LYS A 300 27.35 22.53 -39.66
CA LYS A 300 28.82 22.48 -39.52
C LYS A 300 29.52 21.89 -40.74
N GLU A 301 28.96 20.89 -41.39
CA GLU A 301 29.49 20.28 -42.62
C GLU A 301 29.33 21.22 -43.84
N GLY A 302 28.29 22.05 -43.89
CA GLY A 302 28.09 23.02 -44.96
C GLY A 302 28.90 24.31 -44.81
N ALA A 303 29.59 24.51 -43.66
CA ALA A 303 30.45 25.67 -43.38
C ALA A 303 31.98 25.36 -43.48
N ALA A 304 32.32 24.09 -43.73
CA ALA A 304 33.70 23.65 -44.00
C ALA A 304 33.89 23.40 -45.51
#